data_60b0a63f076559aac9685e1b567e6866
#
_entry.id   60b0a63f076559aac9685e1b567e6866
#
_cell.length_a   1.000
_cell.length_b   1.000
_cell.length_c   1.000
_cell.angle_alpha   90.00
_cell.angle_beta   90.00
_cell.angle_gamma   90.00
#
_symmetry.space_group_name_H-M   'P 1'
#
loop_
_entity.id
_entity.type
_entity.pdbx_description
1 polymer ?
#
loop_
_entity_poly.entity_id
_entity_poly.type
_entity_poly.pdbx_seq_one_letter_code
_entity_poly.pdbx_strand_id
1 'polypeptide(L)'
;PIPEWNVRYTGLMRVDFIKNIFKRFSLAHGYRASYSLSEFRTNLEYEPANPNKTNVAGDFLNDKLYSTVTLAEQFNPLLRADMELKNSMSLLAEFNRDRTISISLDNDYLTEILKREYKFGMGYRFKDLAFVTQLAGTPTTVKSDLVLKGTLSYLREFTVIRNMEIFNNQVTAGQTSWIGNFSAEYALSRNLLASYYLQYNFSKSAISTSFPMTTFRTGVSVKYTFQ
;
A
#
# COMPACT_ATOMS: atom_id res chain seq x y z
N PRO A 1 11.52 -11.91 18.77
CA PRO A 1 10.35 -11.86 17.92
C PRO A 1 9.77 -10.44 17.93
N ILE A 2 9.57 -9.85 16.74
CA ILE A 2 8.94 -8.55 16.60
C ILE A 2 7.43 -8.79 16.53
N PRO A 3 6.59 -8.02 17.23
CA PRO A 3 5.16 -8.22 17.21
C PRO A 3 4.57 -7.90 15.83
N GLU A 4 3.63 -8.75 15.40
CA GLU A 4 2.83 -8.54 14.20
C GLU A 4 1.37 -8.78 14.55
N TRP A 5 0.47 -7.93 14.08
CA TRP A 5 -0.97 -8.11 14.31
C TRP A 5 -1.83 -7.54 13.18
N ASN A 6 -3.02 -8.08 13.06
CA ASN A 6 -4.09 -7.56 12.23
C ASN A 6 -5.38 -7.60 13.03
N VAL A 7 -6.00 -6.44 13.21
CA VAL A 7 -7.23 -6.27 13.99
C VAL A 7 -8.33 -5.79 13.08
N ARG A 8 -9.47 -6.45 13.11
CA ARG A 8 -10.70 -6.03 12.45
C ARG A 8 -11.83 -5.87 13.45
N TYR A 9 -12.46 -4.70 13.45
CA TYR A 9 -13.54 -4.36 14.36
C TYR A 9 -14.83 -4.05 13.60
N THR A 10 -15.89 -4.77 13.93
CA THR A 10 -17.23 -4.61 13.32
C THR A 10 -18.27 -4.16 14.34
N GLY A 11 -17.88 -3.94 15.60
CA GLY A 11 -18.79 -3.65 16.71
C GLY A 11 -19.55 -2.34 16.58
N LEU A 12 -19.10 -1.41 15.75
CA LEU A 12 -19.82 -0.15 15.45
C LEU A 12 -21.22 -0.39 14.86
N MET A 13 -21.45 -1.54 14.22
CA MET A 13 -22.77 -1.93 13.73
C MET A 13 -23.82 -2.17 14.85
N ARG A 14 -23.40 -2.18 16.13
CA ARG A 14 -24.31 -2.25 17.29
C ARG A 14 -24.92 -0.88 17.64
N VAL A 15 -24.31 0.21 17.14
CA VAL A 15 -24.82 1.57 17.37
C VAL A 15 -25.96 1.83 16.39
N ASP A 16 -27.14 2.19 16.90
CA ASP A 16 -28.36 2.33 16.11
C ASP A 16 -28.22 3.36 14.97
N PHE A 17 -27.54 4.48 15.22
CA PHE A 17 -27.29 5.47 14.18
C PHE A 17 -26.50 4.87 12.99
N ILE A 18 -25.47 4.07 13.27
CA ILE A 18 -24.64 3.42 12.22
C ILE A 18 -25.45 2.33 11.50
N LYS A 19 -26.15 1.48 12.26
CA LYS A 19 -26.99 0.42 11.72
C LYS A 19 -28.14 0.96 10.83
N ASN A 20 -28.61 2.16 11.09
CA ASN A 20 -29.67 2.77 10.29
C ASN A 20 -29.18 3.25 8.92
N ILE A 21 -27.92 3.66 8.78
CA ILE A 21 -27.32 4.16 7.57
C ILE A 21 -26.61 3.06 6.79
N PHE A 22 -25.81 2.26 7.48
CA PHE A 22 -24.94 1.26 6.86
C PHE A 22 -25.55 -0.14 6.98
N LYS A 23 -25.36 -0.93 5.91
CA LYS A 23 -25.59 -2.37 5.91
C LYS A 23 -24.40 -3.10 6.53
N ARG A 24 -23.17 -2.59 6.30
CA ARG A 24 -21.93 -3.09 6.85
C ARG A 24 -20.97 -1.94 7.10
N PHE A 25 -20.34 -1.98 8.26
CA PHE A 25 -19.28 -1.08 8.66
C PHE A 25 -18.18 -1.88 9.37
N SER A 26 -16.94 -1.75 8.92
CA SER A 26 -15.80 -2.38 9.59
C SER A 26 -14.58 -1.47 9.58
N LEU A 27 -13.84 -1.49 10.68
CA LEU A 27 -12.53 -0.89 10.80
C LEU A 27 -11.47 -1.98 10.78
N ALA A 28 -10.33 -1.70 10.18
CA ALA A 28 -9.18 -2.58 10.23
C ALA A 28 -7.90 -1.78 10.53
N HIS A 29 -6.99 -2.43 11.26
CA HIS A 29 -5.68 -1.94 11.61
C HIS A 29 -4.70 -3.10 11.55
N GLY A 30 -3.55 -2.91 10.90
CA GLY A 30 -2.51 -3.92 10.79
C GLY A 30 -1.14 -3.31 11.04
N TYR A 31 -0.29 -4.07 11.71
CA TYR A 31 1.11 -3.75 11.94
C TYR A 31 1.98 -4.95 11.66
N ARG A 32 3.07 -4.72 10.97
CA ARG A 32 4.14 -5.68 10.73
C ARG A 32 5.47 -4.96 10.85
N ALA A 33 6.43 -5.59 11.51
CA ALA A 33 7.81 -5.13 11.51
C ALA A 33 8.77 -6.27 11.19
N SER A 34 9.88 -5.93 10.57
CA SER A 34 10.98 -6.85 10.32
C SER A 34 12.30 -6.18 10.65
N TYR A 35 13.20 -6.98 11.22
CA TYR A 35 14.55 -6.58 11.50
C TYR A 35 15.48 -7.51 10.74
N SER A 36 16.38 -6.94 9.96
CA SER A 36 17.34 -7.69 9.17
C SER A 36 18.76 -7.17 9.37
N LEU A 37 19.66 -8.09 9.51
CA LEU A 37 21.11 -7.88 9.50
C LEU A 37 21.60 -8.37 8.14
N SER A 38 22.05 -7.44 7.31
CA SER A 38 22.61 -7.75 6.00
C SER A 38 24.12 -7.64 6.09
N GLU A 39 24.82 -8.59 5.50
CA GLU A 39 26.25 -8.60 5.42
C GLU A 39 26.95 -8.54 6.79
N PHE A 40 27.29 -9.68 7.30
CA PHE A 40 28.17 -9.78 8.47
C PHE A 40 29.44 -10.58 8.12
N ARG A 41 30.53 -10.23 8.77
CA ARG A 41 31.80 -10.95 8.67
C ARG A 41 32.34 -11.26 10.07
N THR A 42 33.10 -12.31 10.16
CA THR A 42 33.82 -12.66 11.42
C THR A 42 34.87 -11.60 11.70
N ASN A 43 34.92 -11.12 12.93
CA ASN A 43 35.97 -10.22 13.39
C ASN A 43 37.18 -11.05 13.81
N LEU A 44 38.27 -11.00 13.04
CA LEU A 44 39.47 -11.74 13.29
C LEU A 44 40.29 -11.20 14.48
N GLU A 45 40.00 -10.00 14.97
CA GLU A 45 40.64 -9.40 16.15
C GLU A 45 39.96 -9.82 17.43
N TYR A 46 38.75 -10.40 17.36
CA TYR A 46 38.00 -10.88 18.51
C TYR A 46 38.61 -12.20 19.04
N GLU A 47 38.90 -12.23 20.34
CA GLU A 47 39.41 -13.40 21.05
C GLU A 47 38.33 -13.95 21.99
N PRO A 48 37.75 -15.15 21.73
CA PRO A 48 36.74 -15.74 22.61
C PRO A 48 37.25 -15.96 24.06
N ALA A 49 38.56 -16.14 24.24
CA ALA A 49 39.17 -16.29 25.56
C ALA A 49 39.26 -14.97 26.35
N ASN A 50 39.16 -13.82 25.67
CA ASN A 50 39.16 -12.49 26.28
C ASN A 50 38.06 -11.60 25.68
N PRO A 51 36.77 -11.80 26.03
CA PRO A 51 35.64 -11.10 25.44
C PRO A 51 35.61 -9.60 25.79
N ASN A 52 36.38 -9.16 26.75
CA ASN A 52 36.48 -7.76 27.17
C ASN A 52 37.66 -7.02 26.52
N LYS A 53 38.32 -7.63 25.52
CA LYS A 53 39.39 -6.98 24.77
C LYS A 53 38.82 -5.76 24.01
N THR A 54 39.55 -4.66 24.08
CA THR A 54 39.22 -3.43 23.34
C THR A 54 40.17 -3.20 22.17
N ASN A 55 39.72 -2.44 21.18
CA ASN A 55 40.55 -1.90 20.11
C ASN A 55 41.45 -0.76 20.64
N VAL A 56 42.24 -0.16 19.74
CA VAL A 56 43.12 0.97 20.08
C VAL A 56 42.38 2.24 20.48
N ALA A 57 41.11 2.34 20.13
CA ALA A 57 40.23 3.45 20.53
C ALA A 57 39.51 3.21 21.87
N GLY A 58 39.64 2.02 22.45
CA GLY A 58 38.99 1.66 23.71
C GLY A 58 37.62 1.01 23.56
N ASP A 59 37.15 0.73 22.35
CA ASP A 59 35.86 0.08 22.09
C ASP A 59 35.96 -1.42 22.23
N PHE A 60 34.92 -2.06 22.77
CA PHE A 60 34.84 -3.52 22.87
C PHE A 60 34.76 -4.17 21.50
N LEU A 61 35.54 -5.23 21.31
CA LEU A 61 35.49 -6.04 20.08
C LEU A 61 34.35 -7.03 20.15
N ASN A 62 33.55 -7.06 19.07
CA ASN A 62 32.50 -8.05 18.87
C ASN A 62 33.02 -9.21 18.00
N ASP A 63 32.42 -10.39 18.11
CA ASP A 63 32.77 -11.60 17.32
C ASP A 63 32.40 -11.42 15.83
N LYS A 64 31.43 -10.54 15.53
CA LYS A 64 30.96 -10.27 14.19
C LYS A 64 30.90 -8.77 13.92
N LEU A 65 31.32 -8.41 12.74
CA LEU A 65 31.18 -7.05 12.19
C LEU A 65 29.95 -7.02 11.27
N TYR A 66 29.05 -6.12 11.52
CA TYR A 66 27.82 -5.92 10.74
C TYR A 66 27.98 -4.67 9.88
N SER A 67 27.72 -4.80 8.57
CA SER A 67 27.80 -3.64 7.66
C SER A 67 26.50 -2.85 7.61
N THR A 68 25.36 -3.55 7.59
CA THR A 68 24.05 -2.89 7.47
C THR A 68 23.01 -3.56 8.36
N VAL A 69 22.27 -2.69 9.06
CA VAL A 69 21.13 -3.08 9.91
C VAL A 69 19.90 -2.37 9.39
N THR A 70 18.84 -3.12 9.11
CA THR A 70 17.59 -2.56 8.58
C THR A 70 16.41 -2.93 9.46
N LEU A 71 15.62 -1.92 9.84
CA LEU A 71 14.32 -2.05 10.49
C LEU A 71 13.25 -1.56 9.52
N ALA A 72 12.29 -2.40 9.19
CA ALA A 72 11.12 -2.03 8.40
C ALA A 72 9.86 -2.17 9.26
N GLU A 73 9.05 -1.11 9.28
CA GLU A 73 7.76 -1.04 9.96
C GLU A 73 6.68 -0.73 8.94
N GLN A 74 5.61 -1.49 8.94
CA GLN A 74 4.49 -1.35 8.02
C GLN A 74 3.18 -1.31 8.79
N PHE A 75 2.47 -0.20 8.68
CA PHE A 75 1.09 -0.05 9.07
C PHE A 75 0.21 -0.12 7.82
N ASN A 76 -0.16 -1.33 7.45
CA ASN A 76 -0.85 -1.60 6.19
C ASN A 76 -2.08 -2.50 6.42
N PRO A 77 -3.23 -1.88 6.76
CA PRO A 77 -3.47 -0.44 6.92
C PRO A 77 -3.16 0.08 8.33
N LEU A 78 -2.76 1.36 8.45
CA LEU A 78 -2.78 2.06 9.74
C LEU A 78 -4.22 2.25 10.23
N LEU A 79 -5.11 2.63 9.31
CA LEU A 79 -6.54 2.67 9.53
C LEU A 79 -7.25 2.43 8.21
N ARG A 80 -8.21 1.53 8.21
CA ARG A 80 -9.09 1.27 7.07
C ARG A 80 -10.53 1.19 7.55
N ALA A 81 -11.39 1.89 6.86
CA ALA A 81 -12.83 1.83 7.05
C ALA A 81 -13.49 1.31 5.77
N ASP A 82 -14.13 0.15 5.85
CA ASP A 82 -14.97 -0.41 4.79
C ASP A 82 -16.43 -0.19 5.18
N MET A 83 -17.18 0.47 4.32
CA MET A 83 -18.56 0.86 4.55
C MET A 83 -19.43 0.41 3.37
N GLU A 84 -20.58 -0.19 3.66
CA GLU A 84 -21.60 -0.51 2.67
C GLU A 84 -22.92 0.11 3.14
N LEU A 85 -23.46 1.01 2.35
CA LEU A 85 -24.72 1.66 2.61
C LEU A 85 -25.90 0.75 2.20
N LYS A 86 -27.07 1.01 2.72
CA LYS A 86 -28.30 0.25 2.36
C LYS A 86 -28.74 0.40 0.90
N ASN A 87 -28.30 1.46 0.23
CA ASN A 87 -28.58 1.75 -1.18
C ASN A 87 -27.59 1.08 -2.16
N SER A 88 -26.84 0.06 -1.71
CA SER A 88 -25.82 -0.65 -2.53
C SER A 88 -24.56 0.17 -2.87
N MET A 89 -24.36 1.31 -2.23
CA MET A 89 -23.14 2.10 -2.33
C MET A 89 -22.10 1.56 -1.36
N SER A 90 -20.88 1.35 -1.81
CA SER A 90 -19.72 0.98 -0.99
C SER A 90 -18.72 2.12 -0.94
N LEU A 91 -18.17 2.37 0.24
CA LEU A 91 -17.14 3.36 0.49
C LEU A 91 -15.95 2.70 1.17
N LEU A 92 -14.76 3.16 0.80
CA LEU A 92 -13.48 2.76 1.37
C LEU A 92 -12.71 4.02 1.74
N ALA A 93 -12.21 4.07 2.96
CA ALA A 93 -11.20 5.04 3.37
C ALA A 93 -10.04 4.28 4.01
N GLU A 94 -8.82 4.47 3.51
CA GLU A 94 -7.65 3.73 3.96
C GLU A 94 -6.45 4.67 4.09
N PHE A 95 -5.72 4.53 5.18
CA PHE A 95 -4.47 5.22 5.42
C PHE A 95 -3.38 4.17 5.72
N ASN A 96 -2.33 4.16 4.89
CA ASN A 96 -1.17 3.30 5.03
C ASN A 96 0.06 4.15 5.39
N ARG A 97 0.93 3.57 6.21
CA ARG A 97 2.18 4.19 6.60
C ARG A 97 3.27 3.12 6.70
N ASP A 98 4.29 3.25 5.85
CA ASP A 98 5.47 2.39 5.89
C ASP A 98 6.70 3.24 6.25
N ARG A 99 7.60 2.66 7.01
CA ARG A 99 8.87 3.25 7.40
C ARG A 99 9.96 2.21 7.33
N THR A 100 11.03 2.51 6.62
CA THR A 100 12.24 1.68 6.62
C THR A 100 13.40 2.53 7.08
N ILE A 101 14.12 2.05 8.08
CA ILE A 101 15.34 2.66 8.59
C ILE A 101 16.47 1.66 8.31
N SER A 102 17.51 2.11 7.62
CA SER A 102 18.72 1.33 7.35
C SER A 102 19.92 2.10 7.86
N ILE A 103 20.70 1.47 8.72
CA ILE A 103 21.93 2.02 9.26
C ILE A 103 23.08 1.30 8.57
N SER A 104 23.95 2.07 7.88
CA SER A 104 25.24 1.59 7.39
C SER A 104 26.30 1.92 8.44
N LEU A 105 26.88 0.88 9.03
CA LEU A 105 27.90 1.00 10.06
C LEU A 105 29.30 1.25 9.48
N ASP A 106 29.46 1.00 8.16
CA ASP A 106 30.73 1.22 7.48
C ASP A 106 30.93 2.70 7.09
N ASN A 107 29.84 3.47 6.95
CA ASN A 107 29.86 4.84 6.44
C ASN A 107 29.17 5.84 7.36
N ASP A 108 28.66 5.42 8.49
CA ASP A 108 27.91 6.22 9.49
C ASP A 108 26.70 6.96 8.90
N TYR A 109 26.05 6.31 7.92
CA TYR A 109 24.81 6.82 7.32
C TYR A 109 23.58 6.09 7.84
N LEU A 110 22.56 6.88 8.19
CA LEU A 110 21.21 6.40 8.44
C LEU A 110 20.32 6.83 7.28
N THR A 111 19.79 5.85 6.56
CA THR A 111 18.82 6.06 5.50
C THR A 111 17.42 5.79 6.02
N GLU A 112 16.53 6.75 5.92
CA GLU A 112 15.12 6.62 6.30
C GLU A 112 14.22 6.79 5.09
N ILE A 113 13.40 5.78 4.78
CA ILE A 113 12.37 5.83 3.75
C ILE A 113 11.02 5.91 4.44
N LEU A 114 10.27 6.97 4.17
CA LEU A 114 8.94 7.21 4.71
C LEU A 114 7.93 7.22 3.57
N LYS A 115 6.93 6.34 3.66
CA LYS A 115 5.83 6.24 2.71
C LYS A 115 4.50 6.43 3.43
N ARG A 116 3.64 7.27 2.88
CA ARG A 116 2.27 7.51 3.36
C ARG A 116 1.32 7.47 2.18
N GLU A 117 0.26 6.71 2.31
CA GLU A 117 -0.77 6.60 1.29
C GLU A 117 -2.14 6.84 1.92
N TYR A 118 -2.90 7.73 1.30
CA TYR A 118 -4.31 7.95 1.59
C TYR A 118 -5.11 7.46 0.40
N LYS A 119 -6.00 6.50 0.62
CA LYS A 119 -6.82 5.91 -0.42
C LYS A 119 -8.30 6.08 -0.09
N PHE A 120 -9.04 6.59 -1.05
CA PHE A 120 -10.49 6.67 -1.00
C PHE A 120 -11.07 5.86 -2.14
N GLY A 121 -12.09 5.06 -1.83
CA GLY A 121 -12.78 4.25 -2.81
C GLY A 121 -14.29 4.44 -2.71
N MET A 122 -14.95 4.39 -3.86
CA MET A 122 -16.39 4.40 -3.97
C MET A 122 -16.82 3.35 -4.98
N GLY A 123 -17.85 2.58 -4.65
CA GLY A 123 -18.46 1.63 -5.56
C GLY A 123 -19.97 1.76 -5.51
N TYR A 124 -20.62 1.52 -6.64
CA TYR A 124 -22.07 1.46 -6.73
C TYR A 124 -22.50 0.31 -7.64
N ARG A 125 -23.54 -0.41 -7.19
CA ARG A 125 -24.13 -1.50 -7.96
C ARG A 125 -25.54 -1.14 -8.38
N PHE A 126 -25.72 -0.91 -9.67
CA PHE A 126 -27.04 -0.81 -10.30
C PHE A 126 -27.56 -2.22 -10.53
N LYS A 127 -28.65 -2.56 -9.86
CA LYS A 127 -29.25 -3.88 -9.96
C LYS A 127 -30.19 -3.95 -11.17
N ASP A 128 -30.26 -5.14 -11.75
CA ASP A 128 -31.23 -5.49 -12.81
C ASP A 128 -31.26 -4.50 -14.00
N LEU A 129 -30.10 -3.93 -14.34
CA LEU A 129 -29.99 -3.03 -15.49
C LEU A 129 -30.23 -3.86 -16.77
N ALA A 130 -31.21 -3.46 -17.57
CA ALA A 130 -31.57 -4.15 -18.79
C ALA A 130 -30.84 -3.54 -19.99
N PHE A 131 -30.09 -4.37 -20.74
CA PHE A 131 -29.52 -4.03 -22.04
C PHE A 131 -30.09 -4.91 -23.13
N VAL A 132 -30.42 -4.33 -24.28
CA VAL A 132 -30.79 -5.04 -25.48
C VAL A 132 -29.53 -5.33 -26.28
N THR A 133 -29.21 -6.58 -26.49
CA THR A 133 -28.06 -7.03 -27.27
C THR A 133 -28.51 -7.84 -28.49
N GLN A 134 -27.77 -7.74 -29.61
CA GLN A 134 -28.02 -8.49 -30.85
C GLN A 134 -26.90 -9.52 -31.09
N LEU A 135 -26.32 -10.08 -30.06
CA LEU A 135 -25.15 -10.98 -30.14
C LEU A 135 -25.40 -12.26 -30.97
N ALA A 136 -26.64 -12.65 -31.25
CA ALA A 136 -26.98 -13.84 -31.99
C ALA A 136 -28.02 -13.59 -33.12
N GLY A 137 -28.07 -12.37 -33.66
CA GLY A 137 -28.97 -12.00 -34.73
C GLY A 137 -30.42 -11.68 -34.30
N THR A 138 -30.83 -12.06 -33.10
CA THR A 138 -32.13 -11.71 -32.51
C THR A 138 -31.89 -10.79 -31.30
N PRO A 139 -32.67 -9.68 -31.20
CA PRO A 139 -32.56 -8.79 -30.06
C PRO A 139 -32.93 -9.52 -28.76
N THR A 140 -31.97 -9.73 -27.89
CA THR A 140 -32.16 -10.36 -26.57
C THR A 140 -31.94 -9.34 -25.47
N THR A 141 -32.89 -9.24 -24.55
CA THR A 141 -32.76 -8.38 -23.37
C THR A 141 -32.00 -9.13 -22.26
N VAL A 142 -30.82 -8.67 -21.95
CA VAL A 142 -30.03 -9.17 -20.82
C VAL A 142 -30.27 -8.27 -19.64
N LYS A 143 -30.67 -8.83 -18.50
CA LYS A 143 -30.74 -8.14 -17.20
C LYS A 143 -29.58 -8.58 -16.34
N SER A 144 -28.76 -7.65 -15.93
CA SER A 144 -27.59 -7.92 -15.08
C SER A 144 -27.24 -6.70 -14.24
N ASP A 145 -26.39 -6.91 -13.25
CA ASP A 145 -25.89 -5.84 -12.42
C ASP A 145 -24.73 -5.10 -13.12
N LEU A 146 -24.80 -3.78 -13.17
CA LEU A 146 -23.67 -2.93 -13.53
C LEU A 146 -22.95 -2.51 -12.24
N VAL A 147 -21.70 -2.90 -12.11
CA VAL A 147 -20.85 -2.56 -10.95
C VAL A 147 -19.85 -1.50 -11.37
N LEU A 148 -19.96 -0.32 -10.76
CA LEU A 148 -19.00 0.77 -10.91
C LEU A 148 -18.12 0.83 -9.68
N LYS A 149 -16.80 0.98 -9.89
CA LYS A 149 -15.83 1.16 -8.81
C LYS A 149 -14.86 2.27 -9.19
N GLY A 150 -14.60 3.17 -8.25
CA GLY A 150 -13.60 4.22 -8.38
C GLY A 150 -12.70 4.22 -7.15
N THR A 151 -11.41 4.43 -7.33
CA THR A 151 -10.46 4.67 -6.24
C THR A 151 -9.55 5.84 -6.57
N LEU A 152 -9.25 6.65 -5.57
CA LEU A 152 -8.28 7.73 -5.64
C LEU A 152 -7.29 7.54 -4.51
N SER A 153 -5.99 7.47 -4.85
CA SER A 153 -4.89 7.40 -3.89
C SER A 153 -3.98 8.60 -4.02
N TYR A 154 -3.59 9.15 -2.88
CA TYR A 154 -2.51 10.12 -2.74
C TYR A 154 -1.36 9.45 -2.02
N LEU A 155 -0.25 9.29 -2.72
CA LEU A 155 0.97 8.65 -2.23
C LEU A 155 2.06 9.70 -2.08
N ARG A 156 2.74 9.69 -0.95
CA ARG A 156 3.92 10.50 -0.68
C ARG A 156 5.03 9.62 -0.12
N GLU A 157 6.17 9.63 -0.78
CA GLU A 157 7.35 8.86 -0.39
C GLU A 157 8.58 9.78 -0.37
N PHE A 158 9.40 9.66 0.68
CA PHE A 158 10.65 10.39 0.84
C PHE A 158 11.74 9.49 1.37
N THR A 159 12.94 9.70 0.84
CA THR A 159 14.18 9.14 1.36
C THR A 159 15.01 10.26 1.97
N VAL A 160 15.34 10.12 3.23
CA VAL A 160 16.21 11.04 3.98
C VAL A 160 17.47 10.29 4.34
N ILE A 161 18.63 10.82 3.97
CA ILE A 161 19.93 10.33 4.43
C ILE A 161 20.44 11.29 5.49
N ARG A 162 20.85 10.70 6.62
CA ARG A 162 21.47 11.42 7.74
C ARG A 162 22.87 10.92 7.90
N ASN A 163 23.83 11.83 7.84
CA ASN A 163 25.20 11.54 8.27
C ASN A 163 25.27 11.68 9.78
N MET A 164 25.66 10.63 10.49
CA MET A 164 25.68 10.61 11.95
C MET A 164 26.89 11.33 12.56
N GLU A 165 27.98 11.49 11.80
CA GLU A 165 29.16 12.20 12.26
C GLU A 165 28.99 13.74 12.22
N ILE A 166 28.48 14.28 11.12
CA ILE A 166 28.34 15.73 10.90
C ILE A 166 26.93 16.26 11.12
N PHE A 167 26.00 15.39 11.57
CA PHE A 167 24.58 15.70 11.81
C PHE A 167 23.86 16.38 10.64
N ASN A 168 24.29 16.09 9.42
CA ASN A 168 23.68 16.62 8.20
C ASN A 168 22.53 15.71 7.72
N ASN A 169 21.35 16.30 7.59
CA ASN A 169 20.14 15.61 7.14
C ASN A 169 19.76 16.10 5.74
N GLN A 170 19.73 15.21 4.78
CA GLN A 170 19.37 15.55 3.40
C GLN A 170 18.24 14.64 2.89
N VAL A 171 17.23 15.28 2.30
CA VAL A 171 16.24 14.56 1.51
C VAL A 171 16.88 14.27 0.15
N THR A 172 17.18 13.02 -0.15
CA THR A 172 17.93 12.60 -1.35
C THR A 172 17.06 12.08 -2.45
N ALA A 173 15.85 11.59 -2.13
CA ALA A 173 14.88 11.14 -3.10
C ALA A 173 13.46 11.34 -2.56
N GLY A 174 12.49 11.30 -3.43
CA GLY A 174 11.08 11.33 -3.04
C GLY A 174 10.18 11.60 -4.23
N GLN A 175 8.93 11.18 -4.06
CA GLN A 175 7.89 11.45 -5.04
C GLN A 175 6.55 11.65 -4.35
N THR A 176 5.71 12.41 -5.01
CA THR A 176 4.29 12.55 -4.69
C THR A 176 3.49 12.09 -5.88
N SER A 177 2.55 11.17 -5.67
CA SER A 177 1.75 10.60 -6.75
C SER A 177 0.27 10.66 -6.44
N TRP A 178 -0.53 10.96 -7.47
CA TRP A 178 -1.97 10.82 -7.48
C TRP A 178 -2.34 9.67 -8.41
N ILE A 179 -3.06 8.69 -7.91
CA ILE A 179 -3.42 7.49 -8.65
C ILE A 179 -4.94 7.36 -8.61
N GLY A 180 -5.57 7.50 -9.77
CA GLY A 180 -7.00 7.31 -9.96
C GLY A 180 -7.25 6.03 -10.75
N ASN A 181 -8.14 5.16 -10.26
CA ASN A 181 -8.61 4.00 -10.98
C ASN A 181 -10.14 4.02 -11.02
N PHE A 182 -10.69 3.72 -12.18
CA PHE A 182 -12.11 3.53 -12.37
C PHE A 182 -12.35 2.22 -13.13
N SER A 183 -13.36 1.47 -12.73
CA SER A 183 -13.82 0.30 -13.48
C SER A 183 -15.33 0.23 -13.52
N ALA A 184 -15.84 -0.29 -14.65
CA ALA A 184 -17.24 -0.62 -14.85
C ALA A 184 -17.32 -2.06 -15.34
N GLU A 185 -18.09 -2.89 -14.67
CA GLU A 185 -18.24 -4.32 -14.97
C GLU A 185 -19.72 -4.64 -15.21
N TYR A 186 -20.02 -5.29 -16.33
CA TYR A 186 -21.36 -5.73 -16.68
C TYR A 186 -21.36 -7.13 -17.27
N ALA A 187 -22.17 -8.03 -16.73
CA ALA A 187 -22.32 -9.39 -17.26
C ALA A 187 -23.30 -9.38 -18.43
N LEU A 188 -22.78 -9.56 -19.64
CA LEU A 188 -23.57 -9.63 -20.87
C LEU A 188 -24.34 -10.95 -21.02
N SER A 189 -23.83 -12.02 -20.41
CA SER A 189 -24.47 -13.33 -20.28
C SER A 189 -23.92 -14.07 -19.06
N ARG A 190 -24.42 -15.29 -18.78
CA ARG A 190 -23.89 -16.14 -17.69
C ARG A 190 -22.39 -16.41 -17.83
N ASN A 191 -21.88 -16.43 -19.05
CA ASN A 191 -20.50 -16.80 -19.38
C ASN A 191 -19.68 -15.63 -19.95
N LEU A 192 -20.28 -14.45 -20.17
CA LEU A 192 -19.66 -13.31 -20.83
C LEU A 192 -19.71 -12.06 -19.95
N LEU A 193 -18.54 -11.62 -19.47
CA LEU A 193 -18.36 -10.41 -18.68
C LEU A 193 -17.63 -9.36 -19.51
N ALA A 194 -18.23 -8.18 -19.63
CA ALA A 194 -17.57 -7.01 -20.19
C ALA A 194 -17.08 -6.10 -19.04
N SER A 195 -15.86 -5.62 -19.15
CA SER A 195 -15.30 -4.66 -18.21
C SER A 195 -14.60 -3.52 -18.94
N TYR A 196 -14.83 -2.33 -18.46
CA TYR A 196 -14.12 -1.11 -18.85
C TYR A 196 -13.25 -0.66 -17.70
N TYR A 197 -12.03 -0.21 -17.98
CA TYR A 197 -11.14 0.36 -16.98
C TYR A 197 -10.49 1.65 -17.47
N LEU A 198 -10.22 2.51 -16.50
CA LEU A 198 -9.49 3.75 -16.68
C LEU A 198 -8.53 3.92 -15.50
N GLN A 199 -7.26 4.16 -15.81
CA GLN A 199 -6.21 4.43 -14.84
C GLN A 199 -5.55 5.78 -15.16
N TYR A 200 -5.44 6.61 -14.16
CA TYR A 200 -4.73 7.88 -14.22
C TYR A 200 -3.64 7.86 -13.15
N ASN A 201 -2.42 8.18 -13.53
CA ASN A 201 -1.30 8.32 -12.60
C ASN A 201 -0.57 9.62 -12.92
N PHE A 202 -0.50 10.49 -11.93
CA PHE A 202 0.31 11.71 -11.94
C PHE A 202 1.38 11.57 -10.86
N SER A 203 2.66 11.72 -11.22
CA SER A 203 3.78 11.64 -10.30
C SER A 203 4.70 12.83 -10.47
N LYS A 204 5.09 13.41 -9.34
CA LYS A 204 6.05 14.53 -9.26
C LYS A 204 7.17 14.16 -8.30
N SER A 205 8.42 14.29 -8.76
CA SER A 205 9.60 14.14 -7.90
C SER A 205 9.67 15.29 -6.89
N ALA A 206 10.11 14.99 -5.66
CA ALA A 206 10.24 15.98 -4.59
C ALA A 206 11.53 16.80 -4.68
N ILE A 207 12.56 16.29 -5.34
CA ILE A 207 13.92 16.86 -5.28
C ILE A 207 14.49 17.16 -6.67
N SER A 208 14.06 16.41 -7.68
CA SER A 208 14.57 16.54 -9.04
C SER A 208 13.89 17.69 -9.77
N THR A 209 14.66 18.37 -10.62
CA THR A 209 14.15 19.30 -11.64
C THR A 209 13.44 18.55 -12.78
N SER A 210 13.26 17.23 -12.67
CA SER A 210 12.54 16.43 -13.66
C SER A 210 11.07 16.85 -13.73
N PHE A 211 10.55 16.84 -14.95
CA PHE A 211 9.15 17.17 -15.21
C PHE A 211 8.21 16.14 -14.56
N PRO A 212 7.05 16.58 -14.09
CA PRO A 212 6.01 15.66 -13.65
C PRO A 212 5.63 14.67 -14.75
N MET A 213 5.42 13.42 -14.38
CA MET A 213 5.02 12.37 -15.30
C MET A 213 3.53 12.09 -15.13
N THR A 214 2.81 12.10 -16.23
CA THR A 214 1.39 11.73 -16.29
C THR A 214 1.24 10.49 -17.16
N THR A 215 0.55 9.49 -16.65
CA THR A 215 0.20 8.29 -17.40
C THR A 215 -1.30 8.11 -17.38
N PHE A 216 -1.88 7.94 -18.55
CA PHE A 216 -3.30 7.63 -18.73
C PHE A 216 -3.42 6.30 -19.48
N ARG A 217 -4.20 5.37 -18.91
CA ARG A 217 -4.49 4.07 -19.52
C ARG A 217 -5.98 3.83 -19.47
N THR A 218 -6.54 3.38 -20.58
CA THR A 218 -7.94 2.97 -20.65
C THR A 218 -8.07 1.75 -21.54
N GLY A 219 -9.07 0.94 -21.30
CA GLY A 219 -9.30 -0.24 -22.13
C GLY A 219 -10.62 -0.92 -21.80
N VAL A 220 -11.02 -1.78 -22.72
CA VAL A 220 -12.15 -2.68 -22.59
C VAL A 220 -11.62 -4.12 -22.57
N SER A 221 -12.14 -4.92 -21.68
CA SER A 221 -11.86 -6.36 -21.61
C SER A 221 -13.17 -7.13 -21.67
N VAL A 222 -13.17 -8.21 -22.44
CA VAL A 222 -14.30 -9.13 -22.51
C VAL A 222 -13.77 -10.50 -22.11
N LYS A 223 -14.35 -11.06 -21.04
CA LYS A 223 -13.98 -12.38 -20.52
C LYS A 223 -15.10 -13.35 -20.81
N TYR A 224 -14.78 -14.45 -21.52
CA TYR A 224 -15.67 -15.59 -21.73
C TYR A 224 -15.19 -16.77 -20.88
N THR A 225 -16.11 -17.41 -20.15
CA THR A 225 -15.84 -18.59 -19.33
C THR A 225 -16.49 -19.80 -20.01
N PHE A 226 -15.68 -20.73 -20.47
CA PHE A 226 -16.15 -22.01 -21.00
C PHE A 226 -16.64 -22.91 -19.84
N GLN A 227 -17.80 -23.52 -20.01
CA GLN A 227 -18.32 -24.55 -19.09
C GLN A 227 -18.12 -25.91 -19.70
#